data_556b40b8334296e678443a5dc6fdaf05
#
_entry.id   556b40b8334296e678443a5dc6fdaf05
#
_cell.length_a   1.000
_cell.length_b   1.000
_cell.length_c   1.000
_cell.angle_alpha   90.00
_cell.angle_beta   90.00
_cell.angle_gamma   90.00
#
_symmetry.space_group_name_H-M   'P 1'
#
loop_
_entity.id
_entity.type
_entity.pdbx_description
1 polymer ?
#
loop_
_entity_poly.entity_id
_entity_poly.type
_entity_poly.pdbx_seq_one_letter_code
_entity_poly.pdbx_strand_id
1 'polypeptide(L)' 'MSNQDIRRTAAGAGVKLWQIADALGIADCSLSRKLRKELLQEEKDRIFGIIRELSQEVG' A
#
# COMPACT_ATOMS: atom_id res chain seq x y z
N MET A 1 -5.68 -11.32 -10.27
CA MET A 1 -4.37 -10.92 -9.81
C MET A 1 -4.45 -10.38 -8.41
N SER A 2 -3.44 -10.68 -7.62
CA SER A 2 -3.49 -10.37 -6.20
C SER A 2 -3.32 -8.88 -5.93
N ASN A 3 -4.13 -8.36 -5.01
CA ASN A 3 -3.96 -7.01 -4.46
C ASN A 3 -4.10 -5.87 -5.47
N GLN A 4 -4.85 -6.10 -6.54
CA GLN A 4 -5.10 -5.04 -7.51
C GLN A 4 -5.86 -3.87 -6.91
N ASP A 5 -6.73 -4.15 -5.94
CA ASP A 5 -7.46 -3.12 -5.23
C ASP A 5 -6.51 -2.16 -4.52
N ILE A 6 -5.45 -2.70 -3.91
CA ILE A 6 -4.43 -1.88 -3.23
C ILE A 6 -3.69 -1.01 -4.26
N ARG A 7 -3.27 -1.62 -5.37
CA ARG A 7 -2.54 -0.88 -6.40
C ARG A 7 -3.39 0.22 -7.01
N ARG A 8 -4.66 -0.08 -7.27
CA ARG A 8 -5.59 0.88 -7.84
C ARG A 8 -5.87 2.03 -6.87
N THR A 9 -6.08 1.71 -5.61
CA THR A 9 -6.34 2.72 -4.59
C THR A 9 -5.15 3.64 -4.42
N ALA A 10 -3.95 3.07 -4.36
CA ALA A 10 -2.72 3.87 -4.23
C ALA A 10 -2.52 4.78 -5.43
N ALA A 11 -2.72 4.26 -6.63
CA ALA A 11 -2.57 5.06 -7.85
C ALA A 11 -3.58 6.20 -7.88
N GLY A 12 -4.83 5.92 -7.49
CA GLY A 12 -5.88 6.94 -7.45
C GLY A 12 -5.60 8.04 -6.43
N ALA A 13 -4.92 7.70 -5.35
CA ALA A 13 -4.55 8.64 -4.30
C ALA A 13 -3.23 9.36 -4.57
N GLY A 14 -2.51 8.97 -5.63
CA GLY A 14 -1.20 9.53 -5.91
C GLY A 14 -0.11 9.03 -4.97
N VAL A 15 -0.32 7.89 -4.36
CA VAL A 15 0.61 7.30 -3.40
C VAL A 15 1.41 6.20 -4.09
N LYS A 16 2.72 6.22 -3.93
CA LYS A 16 3.60 5.21 -4.51
C LYS A 16 3.83 4.08 -3.52
N LEU A 17 4.12 2.88 -4.05
CA LEU A 17 4.33 1.71 -3.20
C LEU A 17 5.50 1.88 -2.24
N TRP A 18 6.57 2.56 -2.64
CA TRP A 18 7.70 2.77 -1.75
C TRP A 18 7.32 3.61 -0.52
N GLN A 19 6.36 4.52 -0.71
CA GLN A 19 5.87 5.33 0.41
C GLN A 19 5.14 4.47 1.42
N ILE A 20 4.36 3.51 0.93
CA ILE A 20 3.66 2.56 1.80
C ILE A 20 4.67 1.69 2.55
N ALA A 21 5.69 1.20 1.85
CA ALA A 21 6.71 0.38 2.47
C ALA A 21 7.45 1.14 3.56
N ASP A 22 7.77 2.40 3.31
CA ASP A 22 8.43 3.25 4.28
C ASP A 22 7.56 3.43 5.53
N ALA A 23 6.27 3.65 5.35
CA ALA A 23 5.34 3.80 6.46
C ALA A 23 5.23 2.51 7.27
N LEU A 24 5.36 1.36 6.61
CA LEU A 24 5.34 0.06 7.28
C LEU A 24 6.68 -0.29 7.93
N GLY A 25 7.73 0.45 7.61
CA GLY A 25 9.07 0.17 8.14
C GLY A 25 9.75 -1.00 7.45
N ILE A 26 9.41 -1.28 6.19
CA ILE A 26 10.00 -2.38 5.42
C ILE A 26 10.56 -1.84 4.11
N ALA A 27 11.42 -2.62 3.46
CA ALA A 27 11.95 -2.27 2.16
C ALA A 27 10.86 -2.41 1.09
N ASP A 28 10.96 -1.63 0.01
CA ASP A 28 9.96 -1.69 -1.06
C ASP A 28 9.97 -3.05 -1.75
N CYS A 29 11.11 -3.72 -1.83
CA CYS A 29 11.16 -5.08 -2.39
C CYS A 29 10.41 -6.06 -1.50
N SER A 30 10.44 -5.86 -0.19
CA SER A 30 9.65 -6.70 0.73
C SER A 30 8.16 -6.50 0.52
N LEU A 31 7.74 -5.26 0.32
CA LEU A 31 6.34 -4.98 0.03
C LEU A 31 5.93 -5.62 -1.30
N SER A 32 6.78 -5.51 -2.33
CA SER A 32 6.50 -6.12 -3.63
C SER A 32 6.29 -7.62 -3.50
N ARG A 33 7.11 -8.28 -2.68
CA ARG A 33 6.95 -9.72 -2.43
C ARG A 33 5.63 -10.03 -1.75
N LYS A 34 5.25 -9.22 -0.76
CA LYS A 34 3.97 -9.41 -0.08
C LYS A 34 2.80 -9.26 -1.05
N LEU A 35 2.90 -8.32 -1.98
CA LEU A 35 1.84 -8.05 -2.92
C LEU A 35 1.70 -9.11 -4.01
N ARG A 36 2.67 -10.02 -4.14
CA ARG A 36 2.55 -11.14 -5.07
C ARG A 36 1.51 -12.14 -4.61
N LYS A 37 1.25 -12.22 -3.32
CA LYS A 37 0.23 -13.10 -2.75
C LYS A 37 -0.91 -12.24 -2.21
N GLU A 38 -2.12 -12.79 -2.29
CA GLU A 38 -3.28 -12.09 -1.75
C GLU A 38 -3.10 -11.86 -0.26
N LEU A 39 -3.18 -10.63 0.17
CA LEU A 39 -2.99 -10.28 1.57
C LEU A 39 -4.26 -10.58 2.37
N LEU A 40 -4.07 -10.82 3.67
CA LEU A 40 -5.20 -10.95 4.58
C LEU A 40 -5.91 -9.60 4.67
N GLN A 41 -7.21 -9.65 4.98
CA GLN A 41 -8.01 -8.43 5.07
C GLN A 41 -7.41 -7.44 6.08
N GLU A 42 -6.87 -7.93 7.18
CA GLU A 42 -6.24 -7.07 8.19
C GLU A 42 -5.08 -6.29 7.61
N GLU A 43 -4.25 -6.94 6.81
CA GLU A 43 -3.12 -6.28 6.18
C GLU A 43 -3.60 -5.27 5.13
N LYS A 44 -4.61 -5.62 4.37
CA LYS A 44 -5.19 -4.70 3.39
C LYS A 44 -5.75 -3.46 4.08
N ASP A 45 -6.47 -3.64 5.18
CA ASP A 45 -7.03 -2.52 5.92
C ASP A 45 -5.94 -1.57 6.41
N ARG A 46 -4.84 -2.14 6.90
CA ARG A 46 -3.71 -1.34 7.35
C ARG A 46 -3.12 -0.52 6.19
N ILE A 47 -2.94 -1.15 5.05
CA ILE A 47 -2.38 -0.48 3.88
C ILE A 47 -3.32 0.61 3.38
N PHE A 48 -4.62 0.35 3.35
CA PHE A 48 -5.59 1.36 2.95
C PHE A 48 -5.57 2.56 3.90
N GLY A 49 -5.41 2.31 5.21
CA GLY A 49 -5.25 3.39 6.18
C GLY A 49 -4.03 4.25 5.91
N ILE A 50 -2.91 3.60 5.58
CA ILE A 50 -1.67 4.29 5.24
C ILE A 50 -1.84 5.13 3.97
N ILE A 51 -2.49 4.56 2.95
CA ILE A 51 -2.74 5.29 1.71
C ILE A 51 -3.56 6.54 1.98
N ARG A 52 -4.58 6.41 2.82
CA ARG A 52 -5.43 7.55 3.20
C ARG A 52 -4.62 8.64 3.90
N GLU A 53 -3.77 8.26 4.84
CA GLU A 53 -2.95 9.22 5.56
C GLU A 53 -1.96 9.93 4.64
N LEU A 54 -1.29 9.19 3.78
CA LEU A 54 -0.34 9.78 2.84
C LEU A 54 -1.04 10.69 1.84
N SER A 55 -2.23 10.31 1.41
CA SER A 55 -3.03 11.13 0.51
C SER A 55 -3.39 12.48 1.14
N GLN A 56 -3.69 12.47 2.43
CA GLN A 56 -4.01 13.72 3.13
C GLN A 56 -2.80 14.63 3.28
N GLU A 57 -1.63 14.05 3.46
CA GLU A 57 -0.40 14.84 3.62
C GLU A 57 -0.01 15.54 2.33
N VAL A 58 -0.31 14.93 1.19
CA VAL A 58 0.03 15.50 -0.12
C VAL A 58 -0.90 16.63 -0.50
N GLY A 59 -2.09 16.65 0.09
CA GLY A 59 -3.06 17.72 -0.15
C GLY A 59 -2.65 19.00 0.46
#